data_2c02eb1ea7417000549dc7d609339ecc
#
_entry.id   2c02eb1ea7417000549dc7d609339ecc
#
_cell.length_a   1.000
_cell.length_b   1.000
_cell.length_c   1.000
_cell.angle_alpha   90.00
_cell.angle_beta   90.00
_cell.angle_gamma   90.00
#
_symmetry.space_group_name_H-M   'P 1'
#
loop_
_entity.id
_entity.type
_entity.pdbx_description
1 polymer ?
#
loop_
_entity_poly.entity_id
_entity_poly.type
_entity_poly.pdbx_seq_one_letter_code
_entity_poly.pdbx_strand_id
1 'polypeptide(L)'
;MKRSTLIFSAVLAAVMVAACTKQSLQTTFDKQTTYIENFISARMKADTNATLTMNGGAYRLTLHDTLPAQRDSLQRGGKVSLYYGCYTLTSASISTSNLVATNLKELAKQAGWTLSDTTRFKLDTLTLDSSLLTGLADGLVGVQPKDEGFILFTGKYGYGKNERGMIPALSALAYYYWIDEIFNE
;
A
#
# COMPACT_ATOMS: atom_id res chain seq x y z
N MET A 1 13.61 52.14 -10.07
CA MET A 1 13.79 50.94 -10.96
C MET A 1 14.46 49.74 -10.27
N LYS A 2 15.35 49.88 -9.28
CA LYS A 2 16.07 48.72 -8.66
C LYS A 2 15.21 47.79 -7.76
N ARG A 3 14.11 48.27 -7.14
CA ARG A 3 13.24 47.43 -6.25
C ARG A 3 12.33 46.49 -7.02
N SER A 4 11.86 46.88 -8.21
CA SER A 4 10.96 46.06 -9.03
C SER A 4 11.68 44.83 -9.64
N THR A 5 12.95 44.99 -10.00
CA THR A 5 13.77 43.90 -10.58
C THR A 5 14.11 42.81 -9.54
N LEU A 6 14.34 43.20 -8.27
CA LEU A 6 14.61 42.28 -7.19
C LEU A 6 13.40 41.41 -6.84
N ILE A 7 12.19 41.98 -6.85
CA ILE A 7 10.95 41.24 -6.58
C ILE A 7 10.68 40.23 -7.70
N PHE A 8 10.89 40.60 -8.94
CA PHE A 8 10.69 39.72 -10.11
C PHE A 8 11.67 38.54 -10.12
N SER A 9 12.93 38.79 -9.73
CA SER A 9 13.96 37.74 -9.60
C SER A 9 13.64 36.74 -8.46
N ALA A 10 13.13 37.20 -7.31
CA ALA A 10 12.76 36.35 -6.20
C ALA A 10 11.55 35.46 -6.49
N VAL A 11 10.55 35.97 -7.20
CA VAL A 11 9.36 35.20 -7.61
C VAL A 11 9.74 34.13 -8.64
N LEU A 12 10.63 34.45 -9.61
CA LEU A 12 11.07 33.48 -10.60
C LEU A 12 11.88 32.34 -9.98
N ALA A 13 12.74 32.63 -9.00
CA ALA A 13 13.49 31.62 -8.25
C ALA A 13 12.59 30.71 -7.46
N ALA A 14 11.54 31.22 -6.80
CA ALA A 14 10.58 30.44 -6.05
C ALA A 14 9.77 29.48 -6.93
N VAL A 15 9.41 29.89 -8.15
CA VAL A 15 8.69 29.04 -9.11
C VAL A 15 9.58 27.89 -9.61
N MET A 16 10.86 28.13 -9.86
CA MET A 16 11.80 27.08 -10.31
C MET A 16 12.04 26.02 -9.22
N VAL A 17 12.16 26.40 -7.94
CA VAL A 17 12.32 25.45 -6.84
C VAL A 17 11.07 24.56 -6.68
N ALA A 18 9.88 25.14 -6.80
CA ALA A 18 8.63 24.37 -6.71
C ALA A 18 8.46 23.38 -7.87
N ALA A 19 8.89 23.74 -9.07
CA ALA A 19 8.85 22.86 -10.25
C ALA A 19 9.82 21.68 -10.10
N CYS A 20 11.05 21.90 -9.65
CA CYS A 20 12.03 20.83 -9.38
C CYS A 20 11.54 19.84 -8.31
N THR A 21 10.90 20.33 -7.25
CA THR A 21 10.38 19.47 -6.18
C THR A 21 9.22 18.59 -6.66
N LYS A 22 8.32 19.12 -7.49
CA LYS A 22 7.22 18.33 -8.08
C LYS A 22 7.76 17.25 -9.03
N GLN A 23 8.73 17.59 -9.85
CA GLN A 23 9.35 16.67 -10.80
C GLN A 23 10.08 15.53 -10.08
N SER A 24 10.81 15.81 -8.99
CA SER A 24 11.49 14.78 -8.21
C SER A 24 10.52 13.83 -7.52
N LEU A 25 9.38 14.33 -7.01
CA LEU A 25 8.33 13.51 -6.44
C LEU A 25 7.67 12.61 -7.49
N GLN A 26 7.38 13.15 -8.67
CA GLN A 26 6.80 12.35 -9.75
C GLN A 26 7.74 11.22 -10.16
N THR A 27 9.03 11.52 -10.37
CA THR A 27 10.05 10.50 -10.68
C THR A 27 10.12 9.40 -9.61
N THR A 28 9.96 9.77 -8.32
CA THR A 28 9.92 8.79 -7.21
C THR A 28 8.71 7.88 -7.36
N PHE A 29 7.51 8.42 -7.61
CA PHE A 29 6.30 7.61 -7.74
C PHE A 29 6.30 6.76 -9.01
N ASP A 30 6.85 7.26 -10.12
CA ASP A 30 7.00 6.49 -11.37
C ASP A 30 7.92 5.27 -11.16
N LYS A 31 9.03 5.45 -10.44
CA LYS A 31 9.91 4.35 -10.06
C LYS A 31 9.20 3.32 -9.17
N GLN A 32 8.40 3.78 -8.22
CA GLN A 32 7.61 2.88 -7.36
C GLN A 32 6.56 2.11 -8.16
N THR A 33 5.90 2.75 -9.12
CA THR A 33 4.98 2.09 -10.04
C THR A 33 5.69 0.98 -10.81
N THR A 34 6.89 1.23 -11.32
CA THR A 34 7.71 0.20 -11.99
C THR A 34 8.03 -0.99 -11.06
N TYR A 35 8.32 -0.74 -9.77
CA TYR A 35 8.53 -1.83 -8.81
C TYR A 35 7.27 -2.65 -8.58
N ILE A 36 6.12 -1.99 -8.45
CA ILE A 36 4.81 -2.65 -8.30
C ILE A 36 4.51 -3.53 -9.51
N GLU A 37 4.63 -2.99 -10.71
CA GLU A 37 4.36 -3.71 -11.97
C GLU A 37 5.27 -4.92 -12.15
N ASN A 38 6.55 -4.78 -11.85
CA ASN A 38 7.51 -5.89 -11.90
C ASN A 38 7.20 -6.97 -10.85
N PHE A 39 6.81 -6.56 -9.64
CA PHE A 39 6.36 -7.48 -8.59
C PHE A 39 5.14 -8.29 -9.04
N ILE A 40 4.12 -7.61 -9.55
CA ILE A 40 2.88 -8.22 -10.06
C ILE A 40 3.19 -9.19 -11.20
N SER A 41 3.99 -8.75 -12.19
CA SER A 41 4.39 -9.59 -13.33
C SER A 41 5.09 -10.87 -12.88
N ALA A 42 5.98 -10.79 -11.91
CA ALA A 42 6.68 -11.96 -11.38
C ALA A 42 5.71 -12.93 -10.66
N ARG A 43 4.75 -12.40 -9.89
CA ARG A 43 3.75 -13.21 -9.18
C ARG A 43 2.75 -13.87 -10.13
N MET A 44 2.24 -13.15 -11.12
CA MET A 44 1.33 -13.70 -12.13
C MET A 44 1.98 -14.77 -13.02
N LYS A 45 3.30 -14.71 -13.23
CA LYS A 45 4.03 -15.80 -13.90
C LYS A 45 4.14 -17.05 -13.04
N ALA A 46 4.22 -16.90 -11.72
CA ALA A 46 4.32 -18.02 -10.79
C ALA A 46 2.96 -18.64 -10.46
N ASP A 47 1.90 -17.83 -10.49
CA ASP A 47 0.51 -18.25 -10.23
C ASP A 47 -0.38 -17.82 -11.40
N THR A 48 -0.74 -18.79 -12.25
CA THR A 48 -1.57 -18.56 -13.44
C THR A 48 -3.03 -18.27 -13.10
N ASN A 49 -3.46 -18.55 -11.89
CA ASN A 49 -4.81 -18.23 -11.39
C ASN A 49 -4.86 -16.89 -10.64
N ALA A 50 -3.74 -16.16 -10.58
CA ALA A 50 -3.74 -14.86 -9.96
C ALA A 50 -4.50 -13.83 -10.81
N THR A 51 -5.34 -13.01 -10.17
CA THR A 51 -6.11 -11.96 -10.84
C THR A 51 -5.67 -10.58 -10.35
N LEU A 52 -5.61 -9.62 -11.29
CA LEU A 52 -5.22 -8.24 -11.02
C LEU A 52 -6.42 -7.31 -11.14
N THR A 53 -6.70 -6.56 -10.09
CA THR A 53 -7.68 -5.47 -10.07
C THR A 53 -6.98 -4.15 -9.74
N MET A 54 -7.31 -3.08 -10.45
CA MET A 54 -6.79 -1.73 -10.21
C MET A 54 -7.93 -0.81 -9.81
N ASN A 55 -7.77 -0.09 -8.70
CA ASN A 55 -8.76 0.85 -8.21
C ASN A 55 -8.08 2.03 -7.48
N GLY A 56 -8.43 3.26 -7.81
CA GLY A 56 -8.02 4.48 -7.11
C GLY A 56 -6.49 4.72 -6.99
N GLY A 57 -5.66 3.94 -7.68
CA GLY A 57 -4.19 3.97 -7.57
C GLY A 57 -3.63 2.84 -6.71
N ALA A 58 -4.48 1.92 -6.25
CA ALA A 58 -4.09 0.64 -5.66
C ALA A 58 -4.13 -0.47 -6.71
N TYR A 59 -3.19 -1.38 -6.60
CA TYR A 59 -3.10 -2.62 -7.36
C TYR A 59 -3.41 -3.77 -6.40
N ARG A 60 -4.53 -4.47 -6.60
CA ARG A 60 -4.86 -5.70 -5.86
C ARG A 60 -4.56 -6.91 -6.72
N LEU A 61 -3.65 -7.74 -6.27
CA LEU A 61 -3.34 -9.04 -6.85
C LEU A 61 -3.92 -10.13 -5.94
N THR A 62 -5.03 -10.75 -6.35
CA THR A 62 -5.60 -11.92 -5.65
C THR A 62 -4.89 -13.16 -6.15
N LEU A 63 -4.37 -13.98 -5.23
CA LEU A 63 -3.63 -15.21 -5.52
C LEU A 63 -4.60 -16.40 -5.50
N HIS A 64 -4.22 -17.45 -6.26
CA HIS A 64 -4.96 -18.74 -6.28
C HIS A 64 -6.47 -18.56 -6.42
N ASP A 65 -6.91 -17.61 -7.28
CA ASP A 65 -8.31 -17.24 -7.45
C ASP A 65 -9.09 -18.39 -8.14
N THR A 66 -9.34 -19.43 -7.35
CA THR A 66 -10.08 -20.65 -7.77
C THR A 66 -11.44 -20.77 -7.08
N LEU A 67 -11.77 -19.79 -6.23
CA LEU A 67 -13.02 -19.77 -5.49
C LEU A 67 -14.18 -19.29 -6.37
N PRO A 68 -15.44 -19.71 -6.07
CA PRO A 68 -16.59 -19.27 -6.84
C PRO A 68 -16.71 -17.75 -6.94
N ALA A 69 -16.97 -17.24 -8.14
CA ALA A 69 -17.10 -15.79 -8.38
C ALA A 69 -18.31 -15.13 -7.70
N GLN A 70 -19.29 -15.91 -7.26
CA GLN A 70 -20.55 -15.42 -6.65
C GLN A 70 -20.46 -15.37 -5.12
N ARG A 71 -19.42 -14.73 -4.59
CA ARG A 71 -19.31 -14.41 -3.17
C ARG A 71 -19.60 -12.93 -2.97
N ASP A 72 -20.20 -12.57 -1.84
CA ASP A 72 -20.32 -11.16 -1.47
C ASP A 72 -18.94 -10.50 -1.46
N SER A 73 -18.89 -9.26 -1.91
CA SER A 73 -17.66 -8.48 -1.96
C SER A 73 -17.76 -7.24 -1.07
N LEU A 74 -16.64 -6.88 -0.44
CA LEU A 74 -16.56 -5.73 0.46
C LEU A 74 -16.85 -4.42 -0.27
N GLN A 75 -17.78 -3.65 0.27
CA GLN A 75 -18.15 -2.33 -0.22
C GLN A 75 -17.64 -1.21 0.70
N ARG A 76 -17.60 0.02 0.22
CA ARG A 76 -17.27 1.17 1.06
C ARG A 76 -18.29 1.32 2.20
N GLY A 77 -17.79 1.59 3.42
CA GLY A 77 -18.56 1.60 4.65
C GLY A 77 -18.62 0.25 5.35
N GLY A 78 -18.41 -0.86 4.63
CA GLY A 78 -18.38 -2.20 5.20
C GLY A 78 -17.15 -2.45 6.06
N LYS A 79 -17.12 -3.61 6.72
CA LYS A 79 -16.05 -4.06 7.59
C LYS A 79 -15.41 -5.33 7.04
N VAL A 80 -14.11 -5.48 7.26
CA VAL A 80 -13.35 -6.66 6.87
C VAL A 80 -12.50 -7.13 8.03
N SER A 81 -12.55 -8.43 8.30
CA SER A 81 -11.65 -9.09 9.25
C SER A 81 -10.54 -9.79 8.48
N LEU A 82 -9.28 -9.49 8.83
CA LEU A 82 -8.14 -9.98 8.08
C LEU A 82 -6.88 -10.17 8.94
N TYR A 83 -6.00 -11.04 8.44
CA TYR A 83 -4.58 -11.03 8.79
C TYR A 83 -3.79 -10.31 7.70
N TYR A 84 -2.65 -9.69 8.08
CA TYR A 84 -1.81 -8.99 7.11
C TYR A 84 -0.34 -8.93 7.51
N GLY A 85 0.52 -8.78 6.50
CA GLY A 85 1.88 -8.29 6.61
C GLY A 85 2.06 -7.07 5.72
N CYS A 86 2.46 -5.93 6.29
CA CYS A 86 2.76 -4.70 5.56
C CYS A 86 4.26 -4.56 5.36
N TYR A 87 4.68 -4.33 4.14
CA TYR A 87 6.08 -4.22 3.73
C TYR A 87 6.33 -2.90 3.01
N THR A 88 7.52 -2.32 3.21
CA THR A 88 8.01 -1.27 2.30
C THR A 88 8.51 -1.92 1.01
N LEU A 89 8.07 -1.38 -0.13
CA LEU A 89 8.47 -1.88 -1.45
C LEU A 89 9.60 -1.00 -2.02
N THR A 90 10.83 -1.43 -1.81
CA THR A 90 12.05 -0.72 -2.27
C THR A 90 12.63 -1.29 -3.57
N SER A 91 12.09 -2.42 -4.02
CA SER A 91 12.43 -3.15 -5.25
C SER A 91 11.22 -3.95 -5.72
N ALA A 92 11.35 -4.74 -6.77
CA ALA A 92 10.31 -5.65 -7.26
C ALA A 92 10.10 -6.91 -6.38
N SER A 93 10.53 -6.89 -5.13
CA SER A 93 10.39 -8.02 -4.19
C SER A 93 10.15 -7.55 -2.77
N ILE A 94 9.54 -8.40 -1.96
CA ILE A 94 9.38 -8.22 -0.51
C ILE A 94 10.21 -9.27 0.22
N SER A 95 10.69 -8.89 1.40
CA SER A 95 11.43 -9.77 2.31
C SER A 95 11.08 -9.46 3.76
N THR A 96 11.46 -10.33 4.67
CA THR A 96 11.23 -10.12 6.12
C THR A 96 11.89 -8.83 6.64
N SER A 97 13.02 -8.41 6.05
CA SER A 97 13.69 -7.16 6.40
C SER A 97 12.90 -5.89 6.02
N ASN A 98 11.95 -6.01 5.11
CA ASN A 98 11.07 -4.90 4.69
C ASN A 98 9.72 -4.89 5.43
N LEU A 99 9.47 -5.87 6.32
CA LEU A 99 8.24 -5.92 7.13
C LEU A 99 8.20 -4.76 8.11
N VAL A 100 7.14 -3.95 8.06
CA VAL A 100 6.98 -2.74 8.88
C VAL A 100 5.76 -2.78 9.80
N ALA A 101 4.76 -3.62 9.48
CA ALA A 101 3.61 -3.89 10.34
C ALA A 101 3.03 -5.27 10.05
N THR A 102 2.50 -5.94 11.07
CA THR A 102 1.77 -7.20 10.92
C THR A 102 0.93 -7.49 12.15
N ASN A 103 -0.18 -8.19 11.99
CA ASN A 103 -0.94 -8.82 13.06
C ASN A 103 -0.74 -10.35 13.10
N LEU A 104 0.21 -10.88 12.32
CA LEU A 104 0.64 -12.28 12.34
C LEU A 104 1.92 -12.46 13.15
N LYS A 105 1.84 -13.20 14.25
CA LYS A 105 2.97 -13.47 15.15
C LYS A 105 4.15 -14.14 14.44
N GLU A 106 3.86 -15.04 13.51
CA GLU A 106 4.90 -15.79 12.80
C GLU A 106 5.71 -14.88 11.85
N LEU A 107 5.06 -13.95 11.17
CA LEU A 107 5.78 -12.95 10.34
C LEU A 107 6.66 -12.05 11.19
N ALA A 108 6.17 -11.60 12.35
CA ALA A 108 6.96 -10.78 13.27
C ALA A 108 8.21 -11.53 13.78
N LYS A 109 8.08 -12.82 14.12
CA LYS A 109 9.21 -13.67 14.50
C LYS A 109 10.22 -13.83 13.37
N GLN A 110 9.75 -14.11 12.15
CA GLN A 110 10.61 -14.25 10.96
C GLN A 110 11.38 -12.96 10.66
N ALA A 111 10.77 -11.80 10.95
CA ALA A 111 11.42 -10.50 10.82
C ALA A 111 12.36 -10.16 12.00
N GLY A 112 12.52 -11.04 12.98
CA GLY A 112 13.37 -10.86 14.15
C GLY A 112 12.85 -9.84 15.17
N TRP A 113 11.52 -9.56 15.18
CA TRP A 113 10.97 -8.61 16.12
C TRP A 113 10.92 -9.15 17.55
N THR A 114 11.21 -8.28 18.52
CA THR A 114 11.00 -8.59 19.95
C THR A 114 9.51 -8.60 20.24
N LEU A 115 8.99 -9.74 20.71
CA LEU A 115 7.57 -9.96 20.96
C LEU A 115 7.24 -9.72 22.43
N SER A 116 7.48 -8.52 22.96
CA SER A 116 7.16 -8.14 24.35
C SER A 116 5.65 -8.01 24.58
N ASP A 117 4.89 -7.55 23.59
CA ASP A 117 3.43 -7.50 23.59
C ASP A 117 2.87 -8.41 22.49
N THR A 118 2.16 -9.45 22.89
CA THR A 118 1.54 -10.40 21.96
C THR A 118 0.05 -10.15 21.73
N THR A 119 -0.56 -9.17 22.40
CA THR A 119 -2.02 -8.88 22.29
C THR A 119 -2.41 -8.33 20.94
N ARG A 120 -1.46 -7.73 20.22
CA ARG A 120 -1.62 -7.20 18.85
C ARG A 120 -1.68 -8.28 17.76
N PHE A 121 -1.23 -9.50 18.06
CA PHE A 121 -1.22 -10.62 17.10
C PHE A 121 -2.53 -11.39 17.15
N LYS A 122 -3.55 -10.79 16.57
CA LYS A 122 -4.90 -11.35 16.47
C LYS A 122 -5.55 -10.87 15.17
N LEU A 123 -6.65 -11.52 14.81
CA LEU A 123 -7.50 -11.06 13.71
C LEU A 123 -7.86 -9.58 13.92
N ASP A 124 -7.64 -8.75 12.93
CA ASP A 124 -7.96 -7.33 12.95
C ASP A 124 -9.21 -7.06 12.13
N THR A 125 -10.03 -6.11 12.58
CA THR A 125 -11.24 -5.71 11.86
C THR A 125 -11.12 -4.25 11.47
N LEU A 126 -11.11 -4.00 10.17
CA LEU A 126 -11.01 -2.66 9.59
C LEU A 126 -12.37 -2.24 9.03
N THR A 127 -12.74 -0.97 9.26
CA THR A 127 -13.87 -0.35 8.58
C THR A 127 -13.35 0.34 7.32
N LEU A 128 -14.02 0.12 6.18
CA LEU A 128 -13.60 0.66 4.89
C LEU A 128 -14.07 2.11 4.74
N ASP A 129 -13.47 3.00 5.51
CA ASP A 129 -13.78 4.43 5.58
C ASP A 129 -12.54 5.32 5.33
N SER A 130 -12.70 6.62 5.55
CA SER A 130 -11.65 7.63 5.36
C SER A 130 -10.52 7.59 6.39
N SER A 131 -10.60 6.76 7.43
CA SER A 131 -9.54 6.59 8.43
C SER A 131 -8.39 5.72 7.93
N LEU A 132 -8.64 4.88 6.92
CA LEU A 132 -7.63 4.05 6.29
C LEU A 132 -6.78 4.85 5.30
N LEU A 133 -5.56 4.36 5.05
CA LEU A 133 -4.76 4.84 3.91
C LEU A 133 -5.54 4.68 2.61
N THR A 134 -5.55 5.71 1.78
CA THR A 134 -6.29 5.70 0.51
C THR A 134 -5.98 4.47 -0.34
N GLY A 135 -4.69 4.12 -0.49
CA GLY A 135 -4.30 2.94 -1.26
C GLY A 135 -4.78 1.62 -0.65
N LEU A 136 -4.81 1.51 0.69
CA LEU A 136 -5.34 0.32 1.36
C LEU A 136 -6.86 0.24 1.22
N ALA A 137 -7.58 1.35 1.46
CA ALA A 137 -9.02 1.41 1.31
C ALA A 137 -9.47 1.07 -0.11
N ASP A 138 -8.83 1.68 -1.12
CA ASP A 138 -9.12 1.41 -2.53
C ASP A 138 -8.82 -0.04 -2.92
N GLY A 139 -7.71 -0.60 -2.42
CA GLY A 139 -7.35 -1.98 -2.67
C GLY A 139 -8.29 -3.01 -2.03
N LEU A 140 -8.87 -2.69 -0.86
CA LEU A 140 -9.81 -3.56 -0.15
C LEU A 140 -11.22 -3.56 -0.76
N VAL A 141 -11.61 -2.53 -1.55
CA VAL A 141 -12.91 -2.56 -2.24
C VAL A 141 -13.01 -3.79 -3.13
N GLY A 142 -14.05 -4.58 -2.92
CA GLY A 142 -14.34 -5.75 -3.74
C GLY A 142 -13.55 -7.01 -3.34
N VAL A 143 -12.80 -7.03 -2.23
CA VAL A 143 -12.28 -8.30 -1.68
C VAL A 143 -13.44 -9.17 -1.20
N GLN A 144 -13.22 -10.47 -1.21
CA GLN A 144 -14.20 -11.48 -0.84
C GLN A 144 -13.69 -12.32 0.34
N PRO A 145 -14.56 -12.97 1.12
CA PRO A 145 -14.13 -13.89 2.17
C PRO A 145 -13.19 -14.97 1.61
N LYS A 146 -12.10 -15.22 2.35
CA LYS A 146 -11.04 -16.18 2.02
C LYS A 146 -10.14 -15.79 0.84
N ASP A 147 -10.25 -14.55 0.35
CA ASP A 147 -9.25 -14.03 -0.58
C ASP A 147 -7.89 -13.92 0.12
N GLU A 148 -6.85 -14.26 -0.63
CA GLU A 148 -5.45 -14.08 -0.27
C GLU A 148 -4.73 -13.32 -1.38
N GLY A 149 -3.83 -12.40 -1.03
CA GLY A 149 -3.13 -11.68 -2.07
C GLY A 149 -2.36 -10.46 -1.58
N PHE A 150 -2.10 -9.57 -2.52
CA PHE A 150 -1.36 -8.33 -2.28
C PHE A 150 -2.17 -7.11 -2.66
N ILE A 151 -2.13 -6.09 -1.82
CA ILE A 151 -2.55 -4.72 -2.16
C ILE A 151 -1.29 -3.86 -2.17
N LEU A 152 -0.98 -3.28 -3.33
CA LEU A 152 0.24 -2.50 -3.56
C LEU A 152 -0.15 -1.08 -4.00
N PHE A 153 0.56 -0.09 -3.47
CA PHE A 153 0.38 1.31 -3.86
C PHE A 153 1.64 2.12 -3.60
N THR A 154 1.79 3.21 -4.36
CA THR A 154 2.90 4.14 -4.19
C THR A 154 2.74 4.97 -2.92
N GLY A 155 3.82 5.61 -2.48
CA GLY A 155 3.79 6.54 -1.35
C GLY A 155 2.79 7.69 -1.51
N LYS A 156 2.36 7.99 -2.74
CA LYS A 156 1.31 8.98 -3.03
C LYS A 156 -0.03 8.61 -2.37
N TYR A 157 -0.37 7.31 -2.35
CA TYR A 157 -1.61 6.76 -1.79
C TYR A 157 -1.41 6.16 -0.40
N GLY A 158 -0.17 6.25 0.13
CA GLY A 158 0.21 5.87 1.47
C GLY A 158 0.37 7.08 2.40
N TYR A 159 1.46 7.11 3.16
CA TYR A 159 1.73 8.18 4.13
C TYR A 159 2.31 9.46 3.50
N GLY A 160 2.54 9.49 2.19
CA GLY A 160 3.10 10.65 1.49
C GLY A 160 4.46 11.05 2.09
N LYS A 161 4.63 12.32 2.39
CA LYS A 161 5.88 12.88 2.97
C LYS A 161 6.04 12.63 4.47
N ASN A 162 5.11 11.91 5.12
CA ASN A 162 5.15 11.65 6.55
C ASN A 162 5.78 10.29 6.82
N GLU A 163 6.62 10.24 7.84
CA GLU A 163 7.13 8.99 8.41
C GLU A 163 6.11 8.42 9.40
N ARG A 164 6.01 7.09 9.51
CA ARG A 164 5.13 6.41 10.46
C ARG A 164 5.79 5.15 11.02
N GLY A 165 6.26 5.23 12.26
CA GLY A 165 6.96 4.11 12.90
C GLY A 165 8.18 3.68 12.09
N MET A 166 8.17 2.46 11.56
CA MET A 166 9.24 1.94 10.70
C MET A 166 9.06 2.28 9.21
N ILE A 167 8.02 3.03 8.84
CA ILE A 167 7.73 3.37 7.44
C ILE A 167 8.35 4.74 7.12
N PRO A 168 9.40 4.80 6.28
CA PRO A 168 9.98 6.07 5.86
C PRO A 168 9.01 6.90 5.02
N ALA A 169 9.24 8.21 4.95
CA ALA A 169 8.51 9.10 4.07
C ALA A 169 8.54 8.62 2.62
N LEU A 170 7.48 8.87 1.88
CA LEU A 170 7.33 8.51 0.47
C LEU A 170 7.45 7.01 0.16
N SER A 171 7.32 6.12 1.15
CA SER A 171 7.43 4.68 0.91
C SER A 171 6.24 4.14 0.10
N ALA A 172 6.54 3.36 -0.95
CA ALA A 172 5.55 2.44 -1.52
C ALA A 172 5.32 1.29 -0.54
N LEU A 173 4.08 0.83 -0.45
CA LEU A 173 3.68 -0.23 0.46
C LEU A 173 3.10 -1.42 -0.28
N ALA A 174 3.34 -2.60 0.26
CA ALA A 174 2.74 -3.86 -0.14
C ALA A 174 2.11 -4.51 1.09
N TYR A 175 0.80 -4.66 1.09
CA TYR A 175 0.08 -5.44 2.08
C TYR A 175 -0.14 -6.83 1.52
N TYR A 176 0.45 -7.85 2.13
CA TYR A 176 0.06 -9.24 1.94
C TYR A 176 -1.08 -9.51 2.90
N TYR A 177 -2.24 -9.92 2.41
CA TYR A 177 -3.47 -10.04 3.18
C TYR A 177 -4.10 -11.43 3.06
N TRP A 178 -4.83 -11.82 4.11
CA TRP A 178 -5.72 -12.97 4.17
C TRP A 178 -7.05 -12.50 4.74
N ILE A 179 -8.10 -12.51 3.92
CA ILE A 179 -9.44 -12.10 4.32
C ILE A 179 -10.11 -13.26 5.04
N ASP A 180 -10.56 -13.02 6.27
CA ASP A 180 -11.37 -14.00 7.00
C ASP A 180 -12.85 -13.81 6.68
N GLU A 181 -13.42 -12.65 6.98
CA GLU A 181 -14.84 -12.34 6.77
C GLU A 181 -15.02 -10.88 6.32
N ILE A 182 -16.16 -10.61 5.68
CA ILE A 182 -16.63 -9.26 5.35
C ILE A 182 -18.03 -9.04 5.90
N PHE A 183 -18.34 -7.77 6.19
CA PHE A 183 -19.65 -7.34 6.70
C PHE A 183 -20.02 -6.05 5.95
N ASN A 184 -21.01 -6.12 5.06
CA ASN A 184 -21.62 -4.97 4.44
C ASN A 184 -22.90 -4.62 5.22
N GLU A 185 -23.11 -3.34 5.51
CA GLU A 185 -24.36 -2.86 6.14
C GLU A 185 -25.46 -2.71 5.11
#